data_c9eca4611f75edc5dbeb0e9652c468f0
#
_entry.id   c9eca4611f75edc5dbeb0e9652c468f0
#
_cell.length_a   1.000
_cell.length_b   1.000
_cell.length_c   1.000
_cell.angle_alpha   90.00
_cell.angle_beta   90.00
_cell.angle_gamma   90.00
#
_symmetry.space_group_name_H-M   'P 1'
#
loop_
_entity.id
_entity.type
_entity.pdbx_description
1 polymer ?
#
loop_
_entity_poly.entity_id
_entity_poly.type
_entity_poly.pdbx_seq_one_letter_code
_entity_poly.pdbx_strand_id
1 'polypeptide(L)'
;MASVVANVPTAHASKYLQQLCKHWQHNLAVDFTPDHGTVTFPKDARGAERAADALVTFEAAPDTLSVRIDASDDAHIEAMKGVVARHLDRFAFREAPLAFDWRDISS
;
A
#
# COMPACT_ATOMS: atom_id res chain seq x y z
N MET A 1 0.35 -0.69 17.82
CA MET A 1 0.13 -0.63 16.38
C MET A 1 1.45 -0.87 15.67
N ALA A 2 1.44 -1.66 14.61
CA ALA A 2 2.63 -1.95 13.83
C ALA A 2 2.66 -1.08 12.57
N SER A 3 3.84 -0.67 12.15
CA SER A 3 4.03 0.14 10.95
C SER A 3 5.28 -0.29 10.19
N VAL A 4 5.16 -0.35 8.88
CA VAL A 4 6.29 -0.65 7.99
C VAL A 4 6.27 0.29 6.80
N VAL A 5 7.43 0.47 6.18
CA VAL A 5 7.56 1.26 4.96
C VAL A 5 8.46 0.55 3.97
N ALA A 6 8.15 0.68 2.69
CA ALA A 6 9.02 0.23 1.60
C ALA A 6 9.18 1.36 0.60
N ASN A 7 10.41 1.54 0.12
CA ASN A 7 10.70 2.45 -0.98
C ASN A 7 10.92 1.60 -2.22
N VAL A 8 9.98 1.67 -3.16
CA VAL A 8 9.99 0.84 -4.35
C VAL A 8 10.56 1.62 -5.53
N PRO A 9 11.73 1.23 -6.05
CA PRO A 9 12.30 1.92 -7.21
C PRO A 9 11.43 1.78 -8.44
N THR A 10 10.99 2.88 -9.01
CA THR A 10 10.24 2.91 -10.27
C THR A 10 10.19 4.33 -10.80
N ALA A 11 10.31 4.47 -12.10
CA ALA A 11 10.15 5.77 -12.77
C ALA A 11 8.69 6.16 -12.95
N HIS A 12 7.74 5.28 -12.58
CA HIS A 12 6.31 5.47 -12.80
C HIS A 12 5.51 5.50 -11.50
N ALA A 13 6.11 6.01 -10.43
CA ALA A 13 5.49 6.02 -9.11
C ALA A 13 4.12 6.68 -9.07
N SER A 14 3.99 7.87 -9.64
CA SER A 14 2.71 8.60 -9.69
C SER A 14 1.65 7.84 -10.47
N LYS A 15 2.01 7.26 -11.61
CA LYS A 15 1.11 6.46 -12.43
C LYS A 15 0.53 5.28 -11.64
N TYR A 16 1.39 4.53 -10.97
CA TYR A 16 0.95 3.37 -10.19
C TYR A 16 0.13 3.77 -8.98
N LEU A 17 0.52 4.82 -8.29
CA LEU A 17 -0.26 5.36 -7.17
C LEU A 17 -1.68 5.68 -7.61
N GLN A 18 -1.83 6.40 -8.71
CA GLN A 18 -3.14 6.79 -9.22
C GLN A 18 -3.96 5.57 -9.66
N GLN A 19 -3.33 4.59 -10.32
CA GLN A 19 -4.01 3.38 -10.75
C GLN A 19 -4.53 2.56 -9.56
N LEU A 20 -3.71 2.39 -8.53
CA LEU A 20 -4.11 1.68 -7.32
C LEU A 20 -5.25 2.39 -6.59
N CYS A 21 -5.12 3.68 -6.40
CA CYS A 21 -6.14 4.46 -5.69
C CYS A 21 -7.47 4.45 -6.44
N LYS A 22 -7.45 4.59 -7.76
CA LYS A 22 -8.66 4.52 -8.58
C LYS A 22 -9.32 3.13 -8.51
N HIS A 23 -8.50 2.08 -8.46
CA HIS A 23 -9.00 0.72 -8.34
C HIS A 23 -9.70 0.51 -6.99
N TRP A 24 -9.06 0.92 -5.91
CA TRP A 24 -9.58 0.69 -4.56
C TRP A 24 -10.71 1.63 -4.15
N GLN A 25 -10.84 2.81 -4.77
CA GLN A 25 -11.89 3.75 -4.40
C GLN A 25 -13.31 3.23 -4.65
N HIS A 26 -13.45 2.20 -5.48
CA HIS A 26 -14.76 1.58 -5.74
C HIS A 26 -15.34 0.88 -4.51
N ASN A 27 -14.48 0.42 -3.61
CA ASN A 27 -14.89 -0.38 -2.45
C ASN A 27 -14.35 0.12 -1.11
N LEU A 28 -13.37 1.02 -1.14
CA LEU A 28 -12.65 1.44 0.06
C LEU A 28 -12.63 2.96 0.17
N ALA A 29 -12.34 3.47 1.37
CA ALA A 29 -12.12 4.89 1.57
C ALA A 29 -10.75 5.26 1.02
N VAL A 30 -10.72 6.05 -0.03
CA VAL A 30 -9.49 6.46 -0.72
C VAL A 30 -9.48 7.96 -0.90
N ASP A 31 -8.32 8.57 -0.63
CA ASP A 31 -8.08 9.99 -0.88
C ASP A 31 -6.71 10.10 -1.55
N PHE A 32 -6.63 10.75 -2.71
CA PHE A 32 -5.36 10.82 -3.42
C PHE A 32 -5.23 12.01 -4.34
N THR A 33 -3.96 12.38 -4.54
CA THR A 33 -3.50 13.31 -5.56
C THR A 33 -2.47 12.56 -6.43
N PRO A 34 -1.93 13.16 -7.48
CA PRO A 34 -0.87 12.49 -8.25
C PRO A 34 0.38 12.11 -7.45
N ASP A 35 0.64 12.79 -6.33
CA ASP A 35 1.86 12.59 -5.54
C ASP A 35 1.64 11.87 -4.23
N HIS A 36 0.39 11.77 -3.76
CA HIS A 36 0.09 11.26 -2.43
C HIS A 36 -1.24 10.54 -2.43
N GLY A 37 -1.33 9.44 -1.71
CA GLY A 37 -2.58 8.70 -1.59
C GLY A 37 -2.69 7.95 -0.29
N THR A 38 -3.92 7.83 0.22
CA THR A 38 -4.22 7.03 1.39
C THR A 38 -5.38 6.10 1.08
N VAL A 39 -5.28 4.86 1.55
CA VAL A 39 -6.33 3.85 1.40
C VAL A 39 -6.58 3.22 2.75
N THR A 40 -7.84 3.23 3.19
CA THR A 40 -8.24 2.61 4.46
C THR A 40 -8.88 1.26 4.18
N PHE A 41 -8.28 0.20 4.74
CA PHE A 41 -8.82 -1.15 4.66
C PHE A 41 -9.56 -1.44 5.97
N PRO A 42 -10.90 -1.65 5.92
CA PRO A 42 -11.66 -1.91 7.13
C PRO A 42 -11.16 -3.15 7.86
N LYS A 43 -11.26 -3.13 9.19
CA LYS A 43 -10.80 -4.22 10.05
C LYS A 43 -11.46 -5.56 9.75
N ASP A 44 -12.63 -5.54 9.13
CA ASP A 44 -13.39 -6.74 8.78
C ASP A 44 -13.34 -7.05 7.28
N ALA A 45 -12.45 -6.40 6.52
CA ALA A 45 -12.33 -6.61 5.10
C ALA A 45 -11.93 -8.07 4.80
N ARG A 46 -12.48 -8.62 3.73
CA ARG A 46 -12.23 -10.00 3.26
C ARG A 46 -12.58 -11.08 4.28
N GLY A 47 -13.53 -10.80 5.18
CA GLY A 47 -13.98 -11.77 6.16
C GLY A 47 -13.03 -11.98 7.33
N ALA A 48 -11.90 -11.27 7.38
CA ALA A 48 -10.98 -11.32 8.51
C ALA A 48 -11.40 -10.29 9.54
N GLU A 49 -11.37 -10.68 10.82
CA GLU A 49 -11.60 -9.73 11.92
C GLU A 49 -10.26 -9.27 12.46
N ARG A 50 -10.04 -7.95 12.47
CA ARG A 50 -8.83 -7.33 12.99
C ARG A 50 -9.19 -6.36 14.11
N ALA A 51 -8.20 -6.00 14.92
CA ALA A 51 -8.41 -5.09 16.06
C ALA A 51 -8.72 -3.65 15.59
N ALA A 52 -8.19 -3.26 14.43
CA ALA A 52 -8.37 -1.93 13.88
C ALA A 52 -8.24 -1.95 12.36
N ASP A 53 -8.70 -0.88 11.71
CA ASP A 53 -8.52 -0.71 10.27
C ASP A 53 -7.02 -0.60 9.95
N ALA A 54 -6.65 -1.02 8.73
CA ALA A 54 -5.30 -0.80 8.22
C ALA A 54 -5.28 0.43 7.32
N LEU A 55 -4.23 1.23 7.45
CA LEU A 55 -4.04 2.41 6.59
C LEU A 55 -2.81 2.19 5.72
N VAL A 56 -2.96 2.35 4.41
CA VAL A 56 -1.85 2.32 3.47
C VAL A 56 -1.68 3.71 2.89
N THR A 57 -0.45 4.24 2.98
CA THR A 57 -0.11 5.56 2.48
C THR A 57 0.92 5.43 1.38
N PHE A 58 0.66 6.09 0.25
CA PHE A 58 1.56 6.12 -0.90
C PHE A 58 2.09 7.53 -1.12
N GLU A 59 3.38 7.63 -1.42
CA GLU A 59 3.99 8.89 -1.84
C GLU A 59 4.84 8.63 -3.08
N ALA A 60 4.63 9.43 -4.12
CA ALA A 60 5.33 9.29 -5.39
C ALA A 60 6.43 10.33 -5.51
N ALA A 61 7.67 9.86 -5.70
CA ALA A 61 8.82 10.67 -6.08
C ALA A 61 9.17 10.36 -7.54
N PRO A 62 10.07 11.12 -8.18
CA PRO A 62 10.40 10.89 -9.58
C PRO A 62 10.92 9.49 -9.90
N ASP A 63 11.56 8.83 -8.94
CA ASP A 63 12.17 7.52 -9.16
C ASP A 63 11.81 6.49 -8.09
N THR A 64 10.87 6.79 -7.21
CA THR A 64 10.52 5.91 -6.08
C THR A 64 9.06 6.06 -5.71
N LEU A 65 8.41 4.92 -5.44
CA LEU A 65 7.11 4.89 -4.81
C LEU A 65 7.29 4.45 -3.36
N SER A 66 6.98 5.32 -2.42
CA SER A 66 7.01 5.00 -1.00
C SER A 66 5.67 4.42 -0.58
N VAL A 67 5.69 3.30 0.11
CA VAL A 67 4.49 2.61 0.59
C VAL A 67 4.63 2.42 2.10
N ARG A 68 3.68 2.97 2.85
CA ARG A 68 3.63 2.80 4.30
C ARG A 68 2.36 2.05 4.68
N ILE A 69 2.49 1.07 5.56
CA ILE A 69 1.36 0.31 6.09
C ILE A 69 1.33 0.50 7.61
N ASP A 70 0.18 0.93 8.13
CA ASP A 70 -0.11 0.98 9.55
C ASP A 70 -1.24 0.01 9.84
N ALA A 71 -1.00 -0.94 10.73
CA ALA A 71 -1.98 -1.97 11.06
C ALA A 71 -1.94 -2.34 12.54
N SER A 72 -2.90 -3.16 12.98
CA SER A 72 -3.07 -3.46 14.41
C SER A 72 -1.95 -4.33 15.00
N ASP A 73 -1.41 -5.25 14.22
CA ASP A 73 -0.37 -6.17 14.67
C ASP A 73 0.46 -6.69 13.48
N ASP A 74 1.48 -7.49 13.79
CA ASP A 74 2.39 -8.01 12.77
C ASP A 74 1.70 -8.94 11.76
N ALA A 75 0.74 -9.74 12.21
CA ALA A 75 0.00 -10.62 11.30
C ALA A 75 -0.81 -9.81 10.30
N HIS A 76 -1.42 -8.71 10.73
CA HIS A 76 -2.14 -7.80 9.87
C HIS A 76 -1.20 -7.12 8.86
N ILE A 77 -0.03 -6.71 9.32
CA ILE A 77 1.02 -6.13 8.46
C ILE A 77 1.39 -7.12 7.35
N GLU A 78 1.66 -8.38 7.67
CA GLU A 78 2.05 -9.40 6.67
C GLU A 78 0.94 -9.62 5.64
N ALA A 79 -0.31 -9.65 6.08
CA ALA A 79 -1.45 -9.75 5.17
C ALA A 79 -1.51 -8.55 4.21
N MET A 80 -1.31 -7.34 4.73
CA MET A 80 -1.36 -6.12 3.93
C MET A 80 -0.19 -6.00 2.96
N LYS A 81 1.01 -6.43 3.34
CA LYS A 81 2.16 -6.50 2.41
C LYS A 81 1.78 -7.33 1.18
N GLY A 82 1.17 -8.49 1.37
CA GLY A 82 0.72 -9.34 0.28
C GLY A 82 -0.32 -8.68 -0.61
N VAL A 83 -1.31 -8.02 0.00
CA VAL A 83 -2.35 -7.31 -0.75
C VAL A 83 -1.74 -6.21 -1.62
N VAL A 84 -0.91 -5.36 -1.04
CA VAL A 84 -0.28 -4.24 -1.75
C VAL A 84 0.62 -4.76 -2.87
N ALA A 85 1.50 -5.73 -2.56
CA ALA A 85 2.45 -6.24 -3.54
C ALA A 85 1.75 -6.88 -4.74
N ARG A 86 0.74 -7.70 -4.50
CA ARG A 86 0.00 -8.36 -5.60
C ARG A 86 -0.71 -7.36 -6.50
N HIS A 87 -1.33 -6.34 -5.91
CA HIS A 87 -2.04 -5.33 -6.69
C HIS A 87 -1.07 -4.44 -7.46
N LEU A 88 0.02 -4.04 -6.82
CA LEU A 88 1.00 -3.18 -7.47
C LEU A 88 1.68 -3.92 -8.63
N ASP A 89 2.07 -5.18 -8.44
CA ASP A 89 2.67 -5.99 -9.50
C ASP A 89 1.71 -6.18 -10.68
N ARG A 90 0.43 -6.27 -10.42
CA ARG A 90 -0.58 -6.39 -11.47
C ARG A 90 -0.63 -5.16 -12.36
N PHE A 91 -0.57 -3.96 -11.77
CA PHE A 91 -0.57 -2.72 -12.55
C PHE A 91 0.80 -2.43 -13.18
N ALA A 92 1.86 -2.82 -12.50
CA ALA A 92 3.23 -2.60 -12.94
C ALA A 92 3.81 -3.83 -13.63
N PHE A 93 3.01 -4.55 -14.40
CA PHE A 93 3.39 -5.86 -14.95
C PHE A 93 4.67 -5.81 -15.81
N ARG A 94 5.00 -4.66 -16.38
CA ARG A 94 6.21 -4.51 -17.19
C ARG A 94 7.48 -4.42 -16.33
N GLU A 95 7.33 -4.09 -15.07
CA GLU A 95 8.44 -3.98 -14.11
C GLU A 95 8.39 -5.07 -13.05
N ALA A 96 7.31 -5.85 -13.01
CA ALA A 96 7.11 -6.85 -11.96
C ALA A 96 8.10 -8.02 -12.09
N PRO A 97 8.50 -8.63 -10.97
CA PRO A 97 8.12 -8.23 -9.63
C PRO A 97 8.89 -6.99 -9.17
N LEU A 98 8.18 -6.06 -8.55
CA LEU A 98 8.80 -4.88 -7.98
C LEU A 98 9.55 -5.24 -6.70
N ALA A 99 10.60 -4.50 -6.41
CA ALA A 99 11.41 -4.74 -5.21
C ALA A 99 10.79 -4.03 -4.01
N PHE A 100 10.33 -4.80 -3.02
CA PHE A 100 9.80 -4.28 -1.77
C PHE A 100 10.77 -4.57 -0.64
N ASP A 101 11.49 -3.55 -0.22
CA ASP A 101 12.40 -3.63 0.92
C ASP A 101 11.67 -3.08 2.15
N TRP A 102 10.85 -3.93 2.76
CA TRP A 102 10.03 -3.53 3.90
C TRP A 102 10.88 -3.31 5.15
N ARG A 103 10.70 -2.17 5.78
CA ARG A 103 11.41 -1.81 6.99
C ARG A 103 10.40 -1.52 8.10
N ASP A 104 10.66 -2.08 9.27
CA ASP A 104 9.85 -1.83 10.45
C ASP A 104 10.15 -0.43 10.99
N ILE A 105 9.10 0.38 11.12
CA ILE A 105 9.21 1.73 11.68
C ILE A 105 8.37 1.89 12.95
N SER A 106 7.84 0.79 13.47
CA SER A 106 7.11 0.79 14.74
C SER A 106 8.06 1.10 15.89
N SER A 107 7.63 1.90 16.80
CA SER A 107 8.43 2.20 17.99
C SER A 107 7.99 1.35 19.18
#